data_783425f887b7ef5280e33737df61f42e
#
_entry.id   783425f887b7ef5280e33737df61f42e
#
_cell.length_a   1.000
_cell.length_b   1.000
_cell.length_c   1.000
_cell.angle_alpha   90.00
_cell.angle_beta   90.00
_cell.angle_gamma   90.00
#
_symmetry.space_group_name_H-M   'P 1'
#
loop_
_entity.id
_entity.type
_entity.pdbx_description
1 polymer ?
#
loop_
_entity_poly.entity_id
_entity_poly.type
_entity_poly.pdbx_seq_one_letter_code
_entity_poly.pdbx_strand_id
1 'polypeptide(L)'
;MTMEVGTFNRIIFILFCLIVTPFCHTQSLWEGNTSPNYSELINYVKKLSKDHPEIELYSMGQSDYGEPIYTIIINGAGDSLKTFQKARNTTTLLINNAIHPGEPDGINACLIWIDNWIKKGKIISELPVIAIIPAYNVGGMYNRSSTSRANQNGPEEYGFRGNARNLDLNRDFIKADAENTKTFYRIFHSLDPDVFVDNHVSNGADYPYTLTYISSLKERMFPGIRKLTYG
;
A
#
# COMPACT_ATOMS: atom_id res chain seq x y z
N MET A 1 42.07 -27.69 42.01
CA MET A 1 40.91 -27.78 41.09
C MET A 1 40.73 -26.40 40.47
N THR A 2 41.48 -26.13 39.41
CA THR A 2 41.51 -24.83 38.71
C THR A 2 40.59 -24.94 37.50
N MET A 3 39.40 -24.34 37.60
CA MET A 3 38.56 -24.13 36.45
C MET A 3 39.20 -23.08 35.55
N GLU A 4 39.45 -23.44 34.29
CA GLU A 4 40.07 -22.55 33.32
C GLU A 4 39.18 -21.33 33.02
N VAL A 5 39.74 -20.15 33.23
CA VAL A 5 39.08 -18.84 33.02
C VAL A 5 38.52 -18.69 31.55
N GLY A 6 39.10 -19.46 30.64
CA GLY A 6 38.68 -19.43 29.21
C GLY A 6 37.29 -19.99 28.89
N THR A 7 36.80 -20.95 29.68
CA THR A 7 35.50 -21.59 29.46
C THR A 7 34.34 -20.71 29.96
N PHE A 8 34.59 -19.98 31.06
CA PHE A 8 33.59 -19.08 31.63
C PHE A 8 33.32 -17.86 30.72
N ASN A 9 34.37 -17.29 30.13
CA ASN A 9 34.23 -16.17 29.18
C ASN A 9 33.52 -16.56 27.89
N ARG A 10 33.68 -17.80 27.40
CA ARG A 10 32.96 -18.30 26.23
C ARG A 10 31.48 -18.50 26.50
N ILE A 11 31.11 -18.99 27.67
CA ILE A 11 29.71 -19.16 28.06
C ILE A 11 29.00 -17.82 28.22
N ILE A 12 29.64 -16.82 28.83
CA ILE A 12 29.10 -15.46 28.98
C ILE A 12 28.92 -14.80 27.61
N PHE A 13 29.87 -14.98 26.67
CA PHE A 13 29.74 -14.43 25.31
C PHE A 13 28.59 -15.07 24.51
N ILE A 14 28.40 -16.40 24.65
CA ILE A 14 27.29 -17.13 24.02
C ILE A 14 25.95 -16.73 24.64
N LEU A 15 25.88 -16.55 25.98
CA LEU A 15 24.67 -16.05 26.62
C LEU A 15 24.36 -14.60 26.23
N PHE A 16 25.37 -13.74 26.06
CA PHE A 16 25.20 -12.36 25.64
C PHE A 16 24.72 -12.27 24.15
N CYS A 17 25.24 -13.13 23.27
CA CYS A 17 24.76 -13.23 21.88
C CYS A 17 23.35 -13.79 21.78
N LEU A 18 22.89 -14.60 22.74
CA LEU A 18 21.50 -15.10 22.75
C LEU A 18 20.48 -14.08 23.29
N ILE A 19 20.95 -13.07 24.05
CA ILE A 19 20.08 -12.01 24.60
C ILE A 19 19.94 -10.84 23.65
N VAL A 20 20.81 -10.69 22.65
CA VAL A 20 20.76 -9.62 21.63
C VAL A 20 20.36 -10.18 20.27
N THR A 21 19.34 -11.06 20.22
CA THR A 21 18.52 -11.14 19.02
C THR A 21 17.65 -9.90 19.05
N PRO A 22 17.79 -8.94 18.12
CA PRO A 22 16.77 -7.93 17.98
C PRO A 22 15.48 -8.69 17.65
N PHE A 23 14.57 -8.74 18.61
CA PHE A 23 13.17 -8.94 18.26
C PHE A 23 12.83 -7.78 17.34
N CYS A 24 13.00 -7.99 16.05
CA CYS A 24 12.40 -7.12 15.05
C CYS A 24 10.89 -7.32 15.19
N HIS A 25 10.30 -6.72 16.21
CA HIS A 25 8.90 -6.42 16.21
C HIS A 25 8.76 -5.44 15.04
N THR A 26 8.31 -5.92 13.90
CA THR A 26 7.61 -5.08 12.96
C THR A 26 6.42 -4.56 13.73
N GLN A 27 6.60 -3.41 14.34
CA GLN A 27 5.53 -2.67 14.99
C GLN A 27 4.52 -2.40 13.88
N SER A 28 3.37 -3.05 13.94
CA SER A 28 2.25 -2.72 13.05
C SER A 28 2.03 -1.23 13.23
N LEU A 29 2.07 -0.44 12.15
CA LEU A 29 1.84 1.01 12.20
C LEU A 29 0.42 1.37 12.71
N TRP A 30 -0.40 0.36 12.92
CA TRP A 30 -1.84 0.46 13.20
C TRP A 30 -2.28 -0.47 14.33
N GLU A 31 -1.71 -0.29 15.47
CA GLU A 31 -2.27 -0.91 16.67
C GLU A 31 -3.42 -0.04 17.20
N GLY A 32 -4.53 -0.67 17.49
CA GLY A 32 -5.72 0.02 18.01
C GLY A 32 -6.51 0.75 16.92
N ASN A 33 -7.20 1.81 17.31
CA ASN A 33 -8.10 2.60 16.47
C ASN A 33 -7.36 3.79 15.82
N THR A 34 -6.21 3.53 15.17
CA THR A 34 -5.36 4.54 14.57
C THR A 34 -5.19 4.34 13.06
N SER A 35 -4.83 5.37 12.34
CA SER A 35 -4.40 5.32 10.94
C SER A 35 -3.18 6.19 10.73
N PRO A 36 -2.26 5.82 9.81
CA PRO A 36 -1.05 6.60 9.61
C PRO A 36 -1.33 7.96 8.99
N ASN A 37 -0.52 8.95 9.32
CA ASN A 37 -0.39 10.11 8.45
C ASN A 37 0.52 9.78 7.25
N TYR A 38 0.60 10.71 6.29
CA TYR A 38 1.39 10.48 5.07
C TYR A 38 2.86 10.24 5.36
N SER A 39 3.47 11.01 6.24
CA SER A 39 4.91 10.91 6.56
C SER A 39 5.24 9.57 7.23
N GLU A 40 4.41 9.12 8.17
CA GLU A 40 4.54 7.81 8.83
C GLU A 40 4.44 6.68 7.81
N LEU A 41 3.41 6.72 6.96
CA LEU A 41 3.19 5.72 5.91
C LEU A 41 4.40 5.64 4.97
N ILE A 42 4.87 6.77 4.45
CA ILE A 42 5.96 6.77 3.47
C ILE A 42 7.30 6.41 4.10
N ASN A 43 7.56 6.78 5.35
CA ASN A 43 8.75 6.33 6.08
C ASN A 43 8.75 4.82 6.27
N TYR A 44 7.60 4.23 6.61
CA TYR A 44 7.45 2.78 6.70
C TYR A 44 7.71 2.10 5.36
N VAL A 45 7.08 2.58 4.28
CA VAL A 45 7.25 2.00 2.94
C VAL A 45 8.69 2.12 2.43
N LYS A 46 9.37 3.25 2.70
CA LYS A 46 10.80 3.44 2.38
C LYS A 46 11.68 2.47 3.15
N LYS A 47 11.39 2.26 4.45
CA LYS A 47 12.09 1.28 5.26
C LYS A 47 11.88 -0.14 4.72
N LEU A 48 10.63 -0.48 4.42
CA LEU A 48 10.25 -1.77 3.85
C LEU A 48 11.03 -2.08 2.56
N SER A 49 11.06 -1.14 1.61
CA SER A 49 11.80 -1.28 0.35
C SER A 49 13.31 -1.36 0.55
N LYS A 50 13.86 -0.70 1.58
CA LYS A 50 15.29 -0.78 1.93
C LYS A 50 15.65 -2.14 2.52
N ASP A 51 14.81 -2.68 3.40
CA ASP A 51 15.05 -3.93 4.11
C ASP A 51 14.75 -5.16 3.22
N HIS A 52 13.93 -4.98 2.20
CA HIS A 52 13.46 -6.02 1.26
C HIS A 52 13.67 -5.56 -0.20
N PRO A 53 14.84 -5.84 -0.81
CA PRO A 53 15.18 -5.40 -2.17
C PRO A 53 14.22 -5.90 -3.25
N GLU A 54 13.45 -6.94 -2.97
CA GLU A 54 12.38 -7.47 -3.82
C GLU A 54 11.13 -6.58 -3.86
N ILE A 55 11.05 -5.60 -2.97
CA ILE A 55 9.99 -4.59 -2.93
C ILE A 55 10.55 -3.28 -3.45
N GLU A 56 10.22 -2.95 -4.68
CA GLU A 56 10.68 -1.72 -5.31
C GLU A 56 9.76 -0.56 -4.93
N LEU A 57 10.31 0.65 -4.83
CA LEU A 57 9.55 1.86 -4.53
C LEU A 57 9.89 2.96 -5.52
N TYR A 58 8.91 3.44 -6.27
CA TYR A 58 9.08 4.51 -7.25
C TYR A 58 8.21 5.72 -6.94
N SER A 59 8.79 6.92 -7.10
CA SER A 59 8.05 8.17 -7.17
C SER A 59 7.70 8.44 -8.64
N MET A 60 6.41 8.47 -8.96
CA MET A 60 5.93 8.61 -10.34
C MET A 60 5.49 10.03 -10.70
N GLY A 61 5.54 10.95 -9.76
CA GLY A 61 5.16 12.35 -9.92
C GLY A 61 4.64 12.94 -8.62
N GLN A 62 4.24 14.20 -8.68
CA GLN A 62 3.76 14.95 -7.53
C GLN A 62 2.24 14.93 -7.42
N SER A 63 1.75 15.18 -6.21
CA SER A 63 0.36 15.51 -5.91
C SER A 63 0.13 17.02 -5.97
N ASP A 64 -1.13 17.47 -5.89
CA ASP A 64 -1.46 18.89 -5.72
C ASP A 64 -0.95 19.49 -4.39
N TYR A 65 -0.52 18.67 -3.46
CA TYR A 65 0.14 19.10 -2.21
C TYR A 65 1.62 19.41 -2.40
N GLY A 66 2.22 19.01 -3.52
CA GLY A 66 3.64 19.16 -3.81
C GLY A 66 4.52 17.99 -3.37
N GLU A 67 3.98 17.05 -2.60
CA GLU A 67 4.66 15.82 -2.21
C GLU A 67 4.48 14.72 -3.26
N PRO A 68 5.45 13.79 -3.39
CA PRO A 68 5.40 12.74 -4.41
C PRO A 68 4.29 11.71 -4.14
N ILE A 69 3.76 11.13 -5.22
CA ILE A 69 2.95 9.92 -5.15
C ILE A 69 3.86 8.72 -5.41
N TYR A 70 3.95 7.84 -4.42
CA TYR A 70 4.76 6.63 -4.50
C TYR A 70 3.96 5.44 -4.98
N THR A 71 4.66 4.52 -5.65
CA THR A 71 4.14 3.21 -6.05
C THR A 71 5.09 2.14 -5.55
N ILE A 72 4.57 1.20 -4.77
CA ILE A 72 5.25 -0.02 -4.34
C ILE A 72 5.10 -1.03 -5.47
N ILE A 73 6.18 -1.67 -5.90
CA ILE A 73 6.13 -2.76 -6.89
C ILE A 73 6.68 -4.04 -6.28
N ILE A 74 5.93 -5.11 -6.39
CA ILE A 74 6.33 -6.46 -6.02
C ILE A 74 6.46 -7.29 -7.30
N ASN A 75 7.49 -8.12 -7.36
CA ASN A 75 7.86 -8.87 -8.56
C ASN A 75 8.27 -7.96 -9.75
N GLY A 76 8.94 -6.86 -9.46
CA GLY A 76 9.56 -6.01 -10.47
C GLY A 76 10.80 -6.66 -11.12
N ALA A 77 11.70 -5.85 -11.66
CA ALA A 77 12.93 -6.31 -12.32
C ALA A 77 14.20 -5.58 -11.81
N GLY A 78 14.12 -4.92 -10.65
CA GLY A 78 15.22 -4.22 -9.98
C GLY A 78 15.62 -2.88 -10.60
N ASP A 79 14.98 -2.49 -11.69
CA ASP A 79 15.21 -1.25 -12.42
C ASP A 79 13.89 -0.76 -13.01
N SER A 80 13.61 0.54 -12.95
CA SER A 80 12.30 1.09 -13.32
C SER A 80 11.92 0.79 -14.77
N LEU A 81 12.86 0.95 -15.72
CA LEU A 81 12.58 0.70 -17.13
C LEU A 81 12.24 -0.78 -17.38
N LYS A 82 13.04 -1.69 -16.82
CA LYS A 82 12.82 -3.13 -16.92
C LYS A 82 11.55 -3.57 -16.22
N THR A 83 11.26 -2.99 -15.05
CA THR A 83 10.05 -3.27 -14.29
C THR A 83 8.80 -2.87 -15.07
N PHE A 84 8.77 -1.68 -15.68
CA PHE A 84 7.63 -1.27 -16.50
C PHE A 84 7.52 -2.05 -17.82
N GLN A 85 8.63 -2.46 -18.41
CA GLN A 85 8.61 -3.39 -19.55
C GLN A 85 8.05 -4.76 -19.14
N LYS A 86 8.48 -5.28 -17.98
CA LYS A 86 7.95 -6.54 -17.44
C LYS A 86 6.46 -6.44 -17.16
N ALA A 87 6.01 -5.37 -16.52
CA ALA A 87 4.60 -5.15 -16.20
C ALA A 87 3.71 -5.23 -17.44
N ARG A 88 4.10 -4.59 -18.53
CA ARG A 88 3.38 -4.60 -19.82
C ARG A 88 3.35 -5.94 -20.54
N ASN A 89 4.23 -6.86 -20.19
CA ASN A 89 4.38 -8.16 -20.87
C ASN A 89 3.99 -9.34 -19.99
N THR A 90 3.52 -9.08 -18.77
CA THR A 90 3.05 -10.11 -17.81
C THR A 90 1.78 -9.63 -17.13
N THR A 91 1.05 -10.54 -16.50
CA THR A 91 -0.13 -10.16 -15.71
C THR A 91 0.23 -9.14 -14.65
N THR A 92 -0.47 -8.02 -14.64
CA THR A 92 -0.21 -6.89 -13.74
C THR A 92 -1.48 -6.45 -13.02
N LEU A 93 -1.36 -6.33 -11.69
CA LEU A 93 -2.41 -5.81 -10.80
C LEU A 93 -1.99 -4.44 -10.28
N LEU A 94 -2.83 -3.43 -10.44
CA LEU A 94 -2.68 -2.13 -9.81
C LEU A 94 -3.72 -1.95 -8.70
N ILE A 95 -3.27 -1.64 -7.50
CA ILE A 95 -4.13 -1.36 -6.34
C ILE A 95 -3.94 0.10 -5.93
N ASN A 96 -5.03 0.86 -5.88
CA ASN A 96 -5.04 2.24 -5.42
C ASN A 96 -5.65 2.33 -4.03
N ASN A 97 -5.00 3.08 -3.13
CA ASN A 97 -5.49 3.32 -1.78
C ASN A 97 -5.58 4.81 -1.50
N ALA A 98 -6.43 5.15 -0.56
CA ALA A 98 -6.60 6.50 -0.04
C ALA A 98 -6.90 7.55 -1.11
N ILE A 99 -7.73 7.22 -2.11
CA ILE A 99 -8.39 8.26 -2.92
C ILE A 99 -9.24 9.15 -2.01
N HIS A 100 -9.83 8.53 -0.99
CA HIS A 100 -10.37 9.19 0.20
C HIS A 100 -9.58 8.76 1.44
N PRO A 101 -8.68 9.59 1.97
CA PRO A 101 -7.79 9.19 3.08
C PRO A 101 -8.50 8.90 4.41
N GLY A 102 -9.77 9.27 4.52
CA GLY A 102 -10.63 8.85 5.63
C GLY A 102 -11.09 7.38 5.54
N GLU A 103 -10.64 6.64 4.54
CA GLU A 103 -10.94 5.23 4.26
C GLU A 103 -9.63 4.41 4.30
N PRO A 104 -9.00 4.21 5.49
CA PRO A 104 -7.64 3.69 5.60
C PRO A 104 -7.52 2.17 5.42
N ASP A 105 -8.64 1.45 5.36
CA ASP A 105 -8.68 -0.02 5.38
C ASP A 105 -7.83 -0.65 4.27
N GLY A 106 -7.88 -0.08 3.06
CA GLY A 106 -7.09 -0.55 1.93
C GLY A 106 -5.57 -0.40 2.15
N ILE A 107 -5.13 0.69 2.80
CA ILE A 107 -3.72 0.90 3.18
C ILE A 107 -3.30 -0.22 4.12
N ASN A 108 -4.06 -0.42 5.20
CA ASN A 108 -3.78 -1.42 6.23
C ASN A 108 -3.75 -2.83 5.63
N ALA A 109 -4.77 -3.17 4.84
CA ALA A 109 -4.87 -4.48 4.21
C ALA A 109 -3.66 -4.79 3.31
N CYS A 110 -3.25 -3.84 2.47
CA CYS A 110 -2.09 -4.01 1.58
C CYS A 110 -0.80 -4.22 2.36
N LEU A 111 -0.55 -3.42 3.41
CA LEU A 111 0.70 -3.53 4.15
C LEU A 111 0.74 -4.76 5.05
N ILE A 112 -0.37 -5.14 5.69
CA ILE A 112 -0.48 -6.40 6.42
C ILE A 112 -0.28 -7.60 5.47
N TRP A 113 -0.81 -7.53 4.25
CA TRP A 113 -0.59 -8.56 3.25
C TRP A 113 0.89 -8.68 2.88
N ILE A 114 1.58 -7.56 2.64
CA ILE A 114 3.03 -7.54 2.33
C ILE A 114 3.83 -8.14 3.49
N ASP A 115 3.58 -7.69 4.72
CA ASP A 115 4.26 -8.20 5.92
C ASP A 115 4.08 -9.71 6.09
N ASN A 116 2.84 -10.19 5.94
CA ASN A 116 2.54 -11.61 6.04
C ASN A 116 3.19 -12.43 4.91
N TRP A 117 3.29 -11.84 3.71
CA TRP A 117 3.92 -12.48 2.56
C TRP A 117 5.43 -12.62 2.78
N ILE A 118 6.11 -11.54 3.26
CA ILE A 118 7.53 -11.57 3.62
C ILE A 118 7.79 -12.64 4.69
N LYS A 119 7.02 -12.64 5.79
CA LYS A 119 7.16 -13.60 6.89
C LYS A 119 7.02 -15.05 6.46
N LYS A 120 6.22 -15.32 5.45
CA LYS A 120 5.99 -16.68 4.91
C LYS A 120 7.06 -17.13 3.92
N GLY A 121 8.01 -16.27 3.56
CA GLY A 121 9.10 -16.60 2.63
C GLY A 121 8.61 -17.06 1.25
N LYS A 122 7.50 -16.51 0.75
CA LYS A 122 6.92 -16.94 -0.53
C LYS A 122 7.75 -16.50 -1.72
N ILE A 123 7.76 -17.35 -2.76
CA ILE A 123 8.53 -17.13 -3.98
C ILE A 123 7.87 -16.03 -4.82
N ILE A 124 8.59 -14.94 -5.04
CA ILE A 124 8.14 -13.76 -5.79
C ILE A 124 7.81 -14.08 -7.25
N SER A 125 8.63 -14.95 -7.87
CA SER A 125 8.50 -15.27 -9.28
C SER A 125 7.17 -15.94 -9.67
N GLU A 126 6.41 -16.45 -8.69
CA GLU A 126 5.09 -17.04 -8.90
C GLU A 126 3.96 -16.00 -8.87
N LEU A 127 4.26 -14.76 -8.47
CA LEU A 127 3.28 -13.69 -8.43
C LEU A 127 3.19 -12.94 -9.77
N PRO A 128 2.03 -12.35 -10.10
CA PRO A 128 1.97 -11.28 -11.09
C PRO A 128 2.82 -10.09 -10.66
N VAL A 129 3.04 -9.12 -11.51
CA VAL A 129 3.53 -7.81 -11.07
C VAL A 129 2.41 -7.14 -10.28
N ILE A 130 2.69 -6.79 -9.03
CA ILE A 130 1.72 -6.11 -8.16
C ILE A 130 2.22 -4.71 -7.87
N ALA A 131 1.45 -3.72 -8.32
CA ALA A 131 1.69 -2.31 -8.07
C ALA A 131 0.68 -1.78 -7.05
N ILE A 132 1.15 -1.09 -6.02
CA ILE A 132 0.30 -0.54 -4.96
C ILE A 132 0.62 0.94 -4.80
N ILE A 133 -0.38 1.79 -4.97
CA ILE A 133 -0.33 3.19 -4.56
C ILE A 133 -0.81 3.25 -3.11
N PRO A 134 0.10 3.45 -2.13
CA PRO A 134 -0.28 3.41 -0.71
C PRO A 134 -1.09 4.63 -0.28
N ALA A 135 -0.85 5.79 -0.91
CA ALA A 135 -1.55 7.05 -0.63
C ALA A 135 -1.69 7.89 -1.90
N TYR A 136 -2.86 7.82 -2.53
CA TYR A 136 -3.14 8.59 -3.74
C TYR A 136 -3.45 10.06 -3.42
N ASN A 137 -4.30 10.32 -2.44
CA ASN A 137 -4.68 11.67 -2.01
C ASN A 137 -3.77 12.17 -0.87
N VAL A 138 -2.57 12.59 -1.22
CA VAL A 138 -1.56 13.07 -0.27
C VAL A 138 -2.06 14.26 0.55
N GLY A 139 -2.67 15.26 -0.10
CA GLY A 139 -3.19 16.45 0.58
C GLY A 139 -4.27 16.11 1.61
N GLY A 140 -5.16 15.19 1.27
CA GLY A 140 -6.16 14.70 2.21
C GLY A 140 -5.58 13.88 3.36
N MET A 141 -4.44 13.18 3.14
CA MET A 141 -3.71 12.49 4.22
C MET A 141 -3.12 13.46 5.26
N TYR A 142 -2.72 14.66 4.85
CA TYR A 142 -2.24 15.71 5.77
C TYR A 142 -3.38 16.45 6.47
N ASN A 143 -4.53 16.59 5.83
CA ASN A 143 -5.70 17.26 6.41
C ASN A 143 -6.52 16.27 7.26
N ARG A 144 -6.08 16.06 8.50
CA ARG A 144 -6.63 15.06 9.42
C ARG A 144 -7.58 15.69 10.43
N SER A 145 -8.62 14.93 10.78
CA SER A 145 -9.52 15.25 11.88
C SER A 145 -10.25 13.99 12.38
N SER A 146 -10.93 14.09 13.51
CA SER A 146 -11.84 13.06 14.05
C SER A 146 -13.29 13.26 13.62
N THR A 147 -13.61 14.32 12.86
CA THR A 147 -14.99 14.77 12.65
C THR A 147 -15.38 14.98 11.20
N SER A 148 -14.47 14.80 10.24
CA SER A 148 -14.73 15.07 8.81
C SER A 148 -15.68 14.04 8.16
N ARG A 149 -16.01 12.92 8.84
CA ARG A 149 -16.93 11.86 8.37
C ARG A 149 -17.91 11.51 9.50
N ALA A 150 -19.09 12.09 9.46
CA ALA A 150 -20.11 11.98 10.50
C ALA A 150 -20.60 10.54 10.78
N ASN A 151 -20.47 9.63 9.81
CA ASN A 151 -20.96 8.26 9.90
C ASN A 151 -19.85 7.23 10.22
N GLN A 152 -18.68 7.67 10.67
CA GLN A 152 -17.52 6.81 10.89
C GLN A 152 -17.07 6.87 12.35
N ASN A 153 -16.99 5.71 13.01
CA ASN A 153 -16.62 5.59 14.42
C ASN A 153 -15.11 5.43 14.66
N GLY A 154 -14.30 5.66 13.69
CA GLY A 154 -12.85 5.52 13.78
C GLY A 154 -12.22 5.52 12.41
N PRO A 155 -10.91 5.56 12.33
CA PRO A 155 -9.91 5.73 13.42
C PRO A 155 -10.08 7.03 14.21
N GLU A 156 -9.32 7.19 15.33
CA GLU A 156 -9.34 8.40 16.17
C GLU A 156 -9.12 9.68 15.36
N GLU A 157 -8.18 9.62 14.41
CA GLU A 157 -7.97 10.63 13.40
C GLU A 157 -7.81 9.99 12.02
N TYR A 158 -8.38 10.62 11.03
CA TYR A 158 -8.34 10.16 9.64
C TYR A 158 -8.27 11.34 8.66
N GLY A 159 -7.85 11.07 7.43
CA GLY A 159 -7.66 12.10 6.43
C GLY A 159 -8.97 12.61 5.83
N PHE A 160 -8.87 13.73 5.13
CA PHE A 160 -9.99 14.41 4.50
C PHE A 160 -10.26 13.88 3.08
N ARG A 161 -11.53 13.92 2.65
CA ARG A 161 -11.96 13.43 1.34
C ARG A 161 -11.34 14.19 0.17
N GLY A 162 -11.34 15.53 0.23
CA GLY A 162 -10.77 16.40 -0.80
C GLY A 162 -9.25 16.39 -0.80
N ASN A 163 -8.63 16.64 -1.93
CA ASN A 163 -7.19 16.84 -2.04
C ASN A 163 -6.77 18.27 -1.57
N ALA A 164 -5.50 18.64 -1.75
CA ALA A 164 -4.98 19.95 -1.35
C ALA A 164 -5.71 21.15 -2.01
N ARG A 165 -6.38 20.93 -3.14
CA ARG A 165 -7.23 21.91 -3.83
C ARG A 165 -8.72 21.72 -3.56
N ASN A 166 -9.07 20.90 -2.57
CA ASN A 166 -10.45 20.53 -2.22
C ASN A 166 -11.22 19.88 -3.37
N LEU A 167 -10.54 19.16 -4.26
CA LEU A 167 -11.13 18.36 -5.33
C LEU A 167 -11.39 16.94 -4.83
N ASP A 168 -12.54 16.38 -5.18
CA ASP A 168 -12.81 14.94 -5.03
C ASP A 168 -12.14 14.17 -6.17
N LEU A 169 -11.03 13.50 -5.87
CA LEU A 169 -10.26 12.76 -6.87
C LEU A 169 -11.05 11.61 -7.51
N ASN A 170 -12.06 11.07 -6.78
CA ASN A 170 -12.97 10.07 -7.33
C ASN A 170 -14.05 10.67 -8.26
N ARG A 171 -13.92 11.95 -8.62
CA ARG A 171 -14.71 12.64 -9.67
C ARG A 171 -13.81 13.22 -10.76
N ASP A 172 -12.50 13.00 -10.68
CA ASP A 172 -11.51 13.67 -11.51
C ASP A 172 -10.90 12.80 -12.62
N PHE A 173 -11.11 11.48 -12.62
CA PHE A 173 -10.53 10.55 -13.62
C PHE A 173 -10.89 10.86 -15.08
N ILE A 174 -11.94 11.61 -15.34
CA ILE A 174 -12.27 12.04 -16.71
C ILE A 174 -11.75 13.46 -16.97
N LYS A 175 -11.90 14.36 -15.99
CA LYS A 175 -11.55 15.77 -16.13
C LYS A 175 -10.04 16.02 -16.07
N ALA A 176 -9.35 15.27 -15.20
CA ALA A 176 -7.91 15.38 -14.96
C ALA A 176 -7.44 16.80 -14.57
N ASP A 177 -8.24 17.50 -13.77
CA ASP A 177 -7.94 18.85 -13.27
C ASP A 177 -6.83 18.81 -12.21
N ALA A 178 -6.74 17.71 -11.43
CA ALA A 178 -5.80 17.52 -10.34
C ALA A 178 -4.43 17.03 -10.86
N GLU A 179 -3.35 17.50 -10.23
CA GLU A 179 -2.01 16.97 -10.50
C GLU A 179 -1.89 15.50 -10.03
N ASN A 180 -2.60 15.13 -8.95
CA ASN A 180 -2.78 13.75 -8.54
C ASN A 180 -3.23 12.87 -9.71
N THR A 181 -4.27 13.27 -10.45
CA THR A 181 -4.83 12.48 -11.54
C THR A 181 -3.88 12.36 -12.71
N LYS A 182 -3.12 13.41 -13.04
CA LYS A 182 -2.07 13.34 -14.07
C LYS A 182 -0.95 12.38 -13.66
N THR A 183 -0.57 12.38 -12.38
CA THR A 183 0.40 11.42 -11.85
C THR A 183 -0.15 9.99 -11.88
N PHE A 184 -1.42 9.79 -11.53
CA PHE A 184 -2.08 8.49 -11.65
C PHE A 184 -2.07 7.98 -13.10
N TYR A 185 -2.32 8.83 -14.07
CA TYR A 185 -2.24 8.44 -15.48
C TYR A 185 -0.83 8.00 -15.89
N ARG A 186 0.21 8.70 -15.40
CA ARG A 186 1.60 8.26 -15.63
C ARG A 186 1.84 6.87 -15.06
N ILE A 187 1.38 6.59 -13.83
CA ILE A 187 1.47 5.26 -13.20
C ILE A 187 0.73 4.24 -14.05
N PHE A 188 -0.55 4.49 -14.34
CA PHE A 188 -1.43 3.57 -15.03
C PHE A 188 -0.87 3.21 -16.43
N HIS A 189 -0.52 4.22 -17.23
CA HIS A 189 0.03 3.98 -18.57
C HIS A 189 1.44 3.40 -18.58
N SER A 190 2.24 3.61 -17.53
CA SER A 190 3.56 2.97 -17.44
C SER A 190 3.45 1.48 -17.15
N LEU A 191 2.48 1.08 -16.33
CA LEU A 191 2.24 -0.30 -15.92
C LEU A 191 1.36 -1.08 -16.90
N ASP A 192 0.38 -0.41 -17.53
CA ASP A 192 -0.67 -1.00 -18.38
C ASP A 192 -1.35 -2.22 -17.72
N PRO A 193 -1.99 -2.02 -16.54
CA PRO A 193 -2.45 -3.13 -15.70
C PRO A 193 -3.63 -3.87 -16.30
N ASP A 194 -3.63 -5.21 -16.16
CA ASP A 194 -4.76 -6.07 -16.54
C ASP A 194 -5.94 -5.93 -15.57
N VAL A 195 -5.62 -5.65 -14.30
CA VAL A 195 -6.61 -5.48 -13.23
C VAL A 195 -6.29 -4.22 -12.44
N PHE A 196 -7.30 -3.38 -12.25
CA PHE A 196 -7.24 -2.21 -11.37
C PHE A 196 -8.24 -2.37 -10.23
N VAL A 197 -7.76 -2.16 -9.00
CA VAL A 197 -8.57 -2.16 -7.78
C VAL A 197 -8.45 -0.80 -7.10
N ASP A 198 -9.57 -0.16 -6.81
CA ASP A 198 -9.65 1.07 -6.03
C ASP A 198 -10.34 0.79 -4.71
N ASN A 199 -9.59 0.89 -3.60
CA ASN A 199 -10.09 0.53 -2.28
C ASN A 199 -10.87 1.67 -1.64
N HIS A 200 -12.06 1.33 -1.17
CA HIS A 200 -12.98 2.22 -0.48
C HIS A 200 -13.57 1.57 0.77
N VAL A 201 -14.33 2.34 1.55
CA VAL A 201 -15.23 1.83 2.60
C VAL A 201 -16.65 2.36 2.40
N SER A 202 -17.60 1.75 3.07
CA SER A 202 -19.05 1.91 2.86
C SER A 202 -19.66 3.24 3.34
N ASN A 203 -18.87 4.24 3.77
CA ASN A 203 -19.39 5.49 4.37
C ASN A 203 -20.35 5.26 5.57
N GLY A 204 -20.08 4.24 6.41
CA GLY A 204 -20.89 3.91 7.56
C GLY A 204 -22.18 3.14 7.26
N ALA A 205 -22.37 2.67 6.03
CA ALA A 205 -23.44 1.73 5.71
C ALA A 205 -23.13 0.36 6.33
N ASP A 206 -24.12 -0.20 7.05
CA ASP A 206 -24.02 -1.52 7.65
C ASP A 206 -24.40 -2.59 6.62
N TYR A 207 -23.39 -3.14 5.96
CA TYR A 207 -23.57 -4.26 5.04
C TYR A 207 -23.43 -5.60 5.78
N PRO A 208 -24.24 -6.61 5.43
CA PRO A 208 -24.15 -7.94 6.06
C PRO A 208 -22.92 -8.74 5.61
N TYR A 209 -22.03 -8.16 4.83
CA TYR A 209 -20.83 -8.79 4.28
C TYR A 209 -19.57 -8.08 4.73
N THR A 210 -18.55 -8.84 5.08
CA THR A 210 -17.23 -8.31 5.45
C THR A 210 -16.56 -7.57 4.29
N LEU A 211 -16.78 -8.05 3.06
CA LEU A 211 -16.25 -7.45 1.83
C LEU A 211 -17.38 -7.29 0.82
N THR A 212 -17.46 -6.11 0.23
CA THR A 212 -18.29 -5.84 -0.94
C THR A 212 -17.43 -5.30 -2.07
N TYR A 213 -17.80 -5.57 -3.31
CA TYR A 213 -17.10 -5.02 -4.47
C TYR A 213 -18.09 -4.59 -5.56
N ILE A 214 -17.66 -3.64 -6.37
CA ILE A 214 -18.37 -3.22 -7.58
C ILE A 214 -17.42 -3.49 -8.74
N SER A 215 -17.80 -4.39 -9.60
CA SER A 215 -17.05 -4.69 -10.83
C SER A 215 -17.37 -3.72 -11.97
N SER A 216 -16.55 -3.74 -13.00
CA SER A 216 -16.85 -3.04 -14.25
C SER A 216 -18.19 -3.50 -14.82
N LEU A 217 -18.85 -2.63 -15.58
CA LEU A 217 -20.14 -2.93 -16.21
C LEU A 217 -20.00 -4.17 -17.11
N LYS A 218 -20.94 -5.10 -16.97
CA LYS A 218 -20.98 -6.37 -17.71
C LYS A 218 -20.82 -6.19 -19.22
N GLU A 219 -21.45 -5.16 -19.76
CA GLU A 219 -21.46 -4.83 -21.18
C GLU A 219 -20.11 -4.35 -21.70
N ARG A 220 -19.23 -3.88 -20.81
CA ARG A 220 -17.89 -3.36 -21.13
C ARG A 220 -16.78 -4.39 -20.93
N MET A 221 -17.13 -5.60 -20.46
CA MET A 221 -16.16 -6.66 -20.21
C MET A 221 -15.99 -7.55 -21.44
N PHE A 222 -14.75 -7.97 -21.70
CA PHE A 222 -14.49 -9.07 -22.63
C PHE A 222 -15.24 -10.35 -22.20
N PRO A 223 -15.70 -11.20 -23.13
CA PRO A 223 -16.51 -12.38 -22.82
C PRO A 223 -15.91 -13.31 -21.75
N GLY A 224 -14.59 -13.55 -21.79
CA GLY A 224 -13.90 -14.37 -20.80
C GLY A 224 -13.94 -13.79 -19.38
N ILE A 225 -13.65 -12.49 -19.24
CA ILE A 225 -13.71 -11.79 -17.95
C ILE A 225 -15.14 -11.73 -17.44
N ARG A 226 -16.11 -11.44 -18.32
CA ARG A 226 -17.53 -11.46 -17.98
C ARG A 226 -17.98 -12.79 -17.38
N LYS A 227 -17.54 -13.90 -17.98
CA LYS A 227 -17.85 -15.25 -17.48
C LYS A 227 -17.26 -15.52 -16.11
N LEU A 228 -16.03 -15.04 -15.84
CA LEU A 228 -15.39 -15.19 -14.52
C LEU A 228 -16.07 -14.34 -13.44
N THR A 229 -16.62 -13.18 -13.81
CA THR A 229 -17.18 -12.22 -12.84
C THR A 229 -18.65 -12.48 -12.53
N TYR A 230 -19.43 -12.98 -13.51
CA TYR A 230 -20.89 -13.07 -13.44
C TYR A 230 -21.43 -14.48 -13.79
N GLY A 231 -20.56 -15.40 -14.22
CA GLY A 231 -20.93 -16.76 -14.58
C GLY A 231 -21.04 -17.67 -13.43
#